data_1ec71124a3788dad8e2604908837a050
#
_entry.id   1ec71124a3788dad8e2604908837a050
#
_cell.length_a   1.000
_cell.length_b   1.000
_cell.length_c   1.000
_cell.angle_alpha   90.00
_cell.angle_beta   90.00
_cell.angle_gamma   90.00
#
_symmetry.space_group_name_H-M   'P 1'
#
loop_
_entity.id
_entity.type
_entity.pdbx_description
1 polymer ?
#
loop_
_entity_poly.entity_id
_entity_poly.type
_entity_poly.pdbx_seq_one_letter_code
_entity_poly.pdbx_strand_id
1 'polypeptide(L)'
;MMLEHVPGRDLRYELEGMTDEQLDDLARQIIVFQRKVSELPLGTGFGWVPIGEQGPFTSWAEIIDRDIRDHIGNITGEAASDIIVQLQHIKRRYEPYFGRIEPVCFLDDLTIKNVIVSDGTLQGIVDFDWVCYGDPLYMIALTQTAVVSDIGDRGMAYVEALCRQWGADREQRALIDFYSVVHALAFIGYHQREQNEVCKQRMVSFIKDKIKQGANRTA
;
A
#
# COMPACT_ATOMS: atom_id res chain seq x y z
N MET A 1 18.91 -3.48 -24.90
CA MET A 1 17.50 -3.73 -24.59
C MET A 1 16.72 -2.55 -25.10
N MET A 2 15.73 -2.74 -25.97
CA MET A 2 14.80 -1.66 -26.38
C MET A 2 13.61 -1.72 -25.42
N LEU A 3 13.38 -0.64 -24.67
CA LEU A 3 12.18 -0.47 -23.86
C LEU A 3 11.14 0.25 -24.69
N GLU A 4 9.91 -0.24 -24.67
CA GLU A 4 8.78 0.45 -25.28
C GLU A 4 8.42 1.68 -24.42
N HIS A 5 8.27 2.83 -25.05
CA HIS A 5 7.86 4.05 -24.36
C HIS A 5 6.33 4.03 -24.16
N VAL A 6 5.88 4.07 -22.92
CA VAL A 6 4.47 4.25 -22.58
C VAL A 6 4.16 5.75 -22.61
N PRO A 7 3.29 6.24 -23.52
CA PRO A 7 2.98 7.66 -23.60
C PRO A 7 2.14 8.09 -22.40
N GLY A 8 2.38 9.29 -21.87
CA GLY A 8 1.67 9.82 -20.72
C GLY A 8 2.60 10.27 -19.61
N ARG A 9 2.04 10.43 -18.42
CA ARG A 9 2.76 10.86 -17.21
C ARG A 9 2.38 9.98 -16.03
N ASP A 10 3.22 9.97 -14.99
CA ASP A 10 2.89 9.34 -13.72
C ASP A 10 1.55 9.88 -13.20
N LEU A 11 0.70 9.01 -12.71
CA LEU A 11 -0.60 9.38 -12.16
C LEU A 11 -0.50 10.48 -11.09
N ARG A 12 0.59 10.54 -10.31
CA ARG A 12 0.79 11.58 -9.29
C ARG A 12 0.70 13.01 -9.81
N TYR A 13 0.99 13.24 -11.10
CA TYR A 13 0.94 14.58 -11.72
C TYR A 13 -0.42 14.90 -12.34
N GLU A 14 -1.24 13.89 -12.58
CA GLU A 14 -2.55 14.03 -13.22
C GLU A 14 -3.71 13.94 -12.21
N LEU A 15 -3.49 13.29 -11.06
CA LEU A 15 -4.50 12.90 -10.10
C LEU A 15 -5.39 14.07 -9.62
N GLU A 16 -4.80 15.24 -9.39
CA GLU A 16 -5.54 16.42 -8.92
C GLU A 16 -6.48 17.03 -9.98
N GLY A 17 -6.19 16.77 -11.25
CA GLY A 17 -7.00 17.25 -12.38
C GLY A 17 -8.08 16.28 -12.84
N MET A 18 -8.08 15.04 -12.32
CA MET A 18 -9.03 14.01 -12.73
C MET A 18 -10.40 14.21 -12.08
N THR A 19 -11.45 13.91 -12.86
CA THR A 19 -12.82 13.86 -12.34
C THR A 19 -13.07 12.59 -11.55
N ASP A 20 -14.10 12.56 -10.72
CA ASP A 20 -14.50 11.36 -9.97
C ASP A 20 -14.78 10.15 -10.88
N GLU A 21 -15.36 10.40 -12.07
CA GLU A 21 -15.63 9.36 -13.07
C GLU A 21 -14.33 8.78 -13.64
N GLN A 22 -13.34 9.63 -13.94
CA GLN A 22 -12.02 9.19 -14.40
C GLN A 22 -11.28 8.40 -13.32
N LEU A 23 -11.34 8.84 -12.07
CA LEU A 23 -10.74 8.15 -10.94
C LEU A 23 -11.38 6.77 -10.73
N ASP A 24 -12.69 6.66 -10.85
CA ASP A 24 -13.43 5.42 -10.66
C ASP A 24 -13.14 4.43 -11.80
N ASP A 25 -13.09 4.90 -13.05
CA ASP A 25 -12.75 4.07 -14.21
C ASP A 25 -11.29 3.58 -14.14
N LEU A 26 -10.35 4.46 -13.79
CA LEU A 26 -8.95 4.08 -13.58
C LEU A 26 -8.82 3.04 -12.48
N ALA A 27 -9.43 3.28 -11.32
CA ALA A 27 -9.41 2.33 -10.20
C ALA A 27 -9.99 0.98 -10.61
N ARG A 28 -11.09 0.97 -11.38
CA ARG A 28 -11.69 -0.25 -11.92
C ARG A 28 -10.70 -1.02 -12.80
N GLN A 29 -9.98 -0.33 -13.70
CA GLN A 29 -9.00 -0.98 -14.57
C GLN A 29 -7.84 -1.57 -13.77
N ILE A 30 -7.31 -0.86 -12.78
CA ILE A 30 -6.23 -1.33 -11.88
C ILE A 30 -6.70 -2.56 -11.09
N ILE A 31 -7.91 -2.53 -10.51
CA ILE A 31 -8.43 -3.66 -9.72
C ILE A 31 -8.71 -4.87 -10.61
N VAL A 32 -9.25 -4.68 -11.82
CA VAL A 32 -9.45 -5.78 -12.78
C VAL A 32 -8.11 -6.41 -13.17
N PHE A 33 -7.08 -5.60 -13.41
CA PHE A 33 -5.74 -6.09 -13.71
C PHE A 33 -5.16 -6.87 -12.53
N GLN A 34 -5.23 -6.31 -11.32
CA GLN A 34 -4.75 -6.97 -10.11
C GLN A 34 -5.45 -8.31 -9.85
N ARG A 35 -6.77 -8.39 -10.06
CA ARG A 35 -7.52 -9.65 -9.94
C ARG A 35 -7.05 -10.71 -10.93
N LYS A 36 -6.71 -10.33 -12.16
CA LYS A 36 -6.13 -11.26 -13.14
C LYS A 36 -4.76 -11.77 -12.71
N VAL A 37 -3.93 -10.91 -12.11
CA VAL A 37 -2.67 -11.35 -11.51
C VAL A 37 -2.91 -12.33 -10.37
N SER A 38 -3.95 -12.11 -9.57
CA SER A 38 -4.33 -12.99 -8.45
C SER A 38 -4.94 -14.33 -8.87
N GLU A 39 -5.29 -14.50 -10.15
CA GLU A 39 -5.71 -15.79 -10.74
C GLU A 39 -4.52 -16.70 -11.10
N LEU A 40 -3.29 -16.19 -11.05
CA LEU A 40 -2.09 -17.00 -11.25
C LEU A 40 -1.98 -18.06 -10.14
N PRO A 41 -1.26 -19.17 -10.39
CA PRO A 41 -1.08 -20.20 -9.37
C PRO A 41 -0.56 -19.64 -8.05
N LEU A 42 -1.05 -20.19 -6.94
CA LEU A 42 -0.57 -19.84 -5.60
C LEU A 42 0.94 -20.08 -5.49
N GLY A 43 1.62 -19.18 -4.80
CA GLY A 43 3.02 -19.36 -4.43
C GLY A 43 3.21 -20.51 -3.45
N THR A 44 4.44 -21.02 -3.37
CA THR A 44 4.82 -22.01 -2.36
C THR A 44 5.38 -21.38 -1.09
N GLY A 45 5.39 -20.04 -1.03
CA GLY A 45 5.80 -19.22 0.10
C GLY A 45 5.32 -17.79 -0.10
N PHE A 46 5.62 -16.92 0.86
CA PHE A 46 5.15 -15.54 0.90
C PHE A 46 6.30 -14.56 0.62
N GLY A 47 5.96 -13.35 0.16
CA GLY A 47 6.88 -12.23 -0.01
C GLY A 47 7.25 -11.92 -1.45
N TRP A 48 8.21 -11.03 -1.61
CA TRP A 48 8.64 -10.47 -2.89
C TRP A 48 9.68 -11.34 -3.56
N VAL A 49 9.43 -11.67 -4.80
CA VAL A 49 10.30 -12.49 -5.63
C VAL A 49 10.21 -12.11 -7.11
N PRO A 50 11.23 -12.41 -7.94
CA PRO A 50 11.05 -12.45 -9.37
C PRO A 50 9.92 -13.40 -9.77
N ILE A 51 9.25 -13.12 -10.87
CA ILE A 51 8.13 -13.94 -11.37
C ILE A 51 8.57 -15.39 -11.54
N GLY A 52 7.86 -16.31 -10.90
CA GLY A 52 8.10 -17.76 -10.98
C GLY A 52 9.04 -18.32 -9.91
N GLU A 53 9.53 -17.49 -9.00
CA GLU A 53 10.33 -17.93 -7.85
C GLU A 53 9.48 -18.18 -6.60
N GLN A 54 10.06 -18.89 -5.63
CA GLN A 54 9.42 -19.22 -4.37
C GLN A 54 9.55 -18.06 -3.37
N GLY A 55 8.46 -17.69 -2.72
CA GLY A 55 8.45 -16.70 -1.63
C GLY A 55 9.34 -17.16 -0.44
N PRO A 56 10.18 -16.26 0.13
CA PRO A 56 11.17 -16.62 1.16
C PRO A 56 10.58 -16.82 2.55
N PHE A 57 9.31 -16.46 2.77
CA PHE A 57 8.67 -16.53 4.08
C PHE A 57 7.62 -17.64 4.14
N THR A 58 7.34 -18.13 5.36
CA THR A 58 6.42 -19.24 5.60
C THR A 58 4.99 -18.79 5.87
N SER A 59 4.78 -17.50 6.18
CA SER A 59 3.47 -16.93 6.45
C SER A 59 3.43 -15.43 6.16
N TRP A 60 2.22 -14.91 5.94
CA TRP A 60 2.00 -13.47 5.80
C TRP A 60 2.29 -12.70 7.09
N ALA A 61 1.99 -13.31 8.25
CA ALA A 61 2.31 -12.72 9.55
C ALA A 61 3.81 -12.44 9.72
N GLU A 62 4.67 -13.34 9.23
CA GLU A 62 6.13 -13.19 9.28
C GLU A 62 6.61 -11.95 8.49
N ILE A 63 5.97 -11.67 7.35
CA ILE A 63 6.25 -10.46 6.55
C ILE A 63 5.88 -9.20 7.34
N ILE A 64 4.68 -9.15 7.90
CA ILE A 64 4.22 -8.01 8.68
C ILE A 64 5.12 -7.78 9.90
N ASP A 65 5.54 -8.84 10.57
CA ASP A 65 6.47 -8.77 11.70
C ASP A 65 7.83 -8.24 11.30
N ARG A 66 8.35 -8.67 10.15
CA ARG A 66 9.60 -8.17 9.61
C ARG A 66 9.50 -6.68 9.29
N ASP A 67 8.47 -6.27 8.53
CA ASP A 67 8.32 -4.89 8.09
C ASP A 67 8.16 -3.92 9.27
N ILE A 68 7.41 -4.32 10.30
CA ILE A 68 7.32 -3.55 11.54
C ILE A 68 8.69 -3.49 12.23
N ARG A 69 9.34 -4.61 12.46
CA ARG A 69 10.64 -4.69 13.16
C ARG A 69 11.72 -3.86 12.48
N ASP A 70 11.80 -3.94 11.15
CA ASP A 70 12.85 -3.31 10.37
C ASP A 70 12.68 -1.78 10.31
N HIS A 71 11.45 -1.29 10.47
CA HIS A 71 11.12 0.13 10.27
C HIS A 71 10.61 0.86 11.51
N ILE A 72 10.27 0.16 12.59
CA ILE A 72 9.70 0.79 13.79
C ILE A 72 10.64 1.82 14.43
N GLY A 73 11.95 1.62 14.31
CA GLY A 73 12.98 2.56 14.78
C GLY A 73 13.02 3.91 14.04
N ASN A 74 12.33 4.02 12.90
CA ASN A 74 12.22 5.30 12.18
C ASN A 74 11.31 6.31 12.89
N ILE A 75 10.41 5.84 13.76
CA ILE A 75 9.63 6.73 14.64
C ILE A 75 10.47 7.07 15.88
N THR A 76 10.65 8.35 16.10
CA THR A 76 11.43 8.90 17.24
C THR A 76 10.63 9.96 17.98
N GLY A 77 11.07 10.33 19.18
CA GLY A 77 10.46 11.37 20.01
C GLY A 77 9.47 10.82 21.04
N GLU A 78 8.84 11.72 21.80
CA GLU A 78 8.00 11.38 22.97
C GLU A 78 6.80 10.48 22.63
N ALA A 79 6.21 10.66 21.46
CA ALA A 79 5.05 9.85 21.02
C ALA A 79 5.41 8.45 20.49
N ALA A 80 6.70 8.12 20.32
CA ALA A 80 7.11 6.87 19.69
C ALA A 80 6.64 5.65 20.49
N SER A 81 6.81 5.66 21.81
CA SER A 81 6.42 4.55 22.68
C SER A 81 4.94 4.24 22.61
N ASP A 82 4.09 5.27 22.61
CA ASP A 82 2.63 5.10 22.53
C ASP A 82 2.21 4.54 21.16
N ILE A 83 2.80 5.03 20.08
CA ILE A 83 2.56 4.54 18.73
C ILE A 83 2.93 3.06 18.62
N ILE A 84 4.10 2.67 19.14
CA ILE A 84 4.58 1.29 19.12
C ILE A 84 3.61 0.37 19.88
N VAL A 85 3.19 0.74 21.08
CA VAL A 85 2.27 -0.06 21.90
C VAL A 85 0.93 -0.22 21.19
N GLN A 86 0.37 0.86 20.65
CA GLN A 86 -0.91 0.81 19.94
C GLN A 86 -0.83 0.01 18.63
N LEU A 87 0.25 0.16 17.87
CA LEU A 87 0.48 -0.62 16.64
C LEU A 87 0.53 -2.13 16.94
N GLN A 88 1.25 -2.54 17.99
CA GLN A 88 1.31 -3.93 18.43
C GLN A 88 -0.07 -4.45 18.90
N HIS A 89 -0.87 -3.59 19.54
CA HIS A 89 -2.22 -3.95 19.94
C HIS A 89 -3.13 -4.17 18.71
N ILE A 90 -3.08 -3.26 17.73
CA ILE A 90 -3.85 -3.38 16.49
C ILE A 90 -3.41 -4.62 15.70
N LYS A 91 -2.09 -4.87 15.58
CA LYS A 91 -1.55 -6.04 14.90
C LYS A 91 -2.15 -7.35 15.46
N ARG A 92 -2.16 -7.52 16.79
CA ARG A 92 -2.70 -8.73 17.44
C ARG A 92 -4.14 -9.05 17.05
N ARG A 93 -4.96 -8.04 16.73
CA ARG A 93 -6.34 -8.25 16.25
C ARG A 93 -6.39 -8.92 14.88
N TYR A 94 -5.36 -8.69 14.04
CA TYR A 94 -5.30 -9.24 12.69
C TYR A 94 -4.52 -10.56 12.61
N GLU A 95 -3.90 -11.05 13.71
CA GLU A 95 -3.19 -12.33 13.70
C GLU A 95 -4.06 -13.50 13.22
N PRO A 96 -5.34 -13.63 13.63
CA PRO A 96 -6.21 -14.68 13.10
C PRO A 96 -6.53 -14.52 11.60
N TYR A 97 -6.51 -13.30 11.08
CA TYR A 97 -6.66 -13.01 9.66
C TYR A 97 -5.38 -13.39 8.91
N PHE A 98 -4.22 -12.97 9.38
CA PHE A 98 -2.93 -13.29 8.76
C PHE A 98 -2.68 -14.79 8.64
N GLY A 99 -3.11 -15.58 9.64
CA GLY A 99 -3.00 -17.03 9.63
C GLY A 99 -3.87 -17.75 8.59
N ARG A 100 -4.77 -17.03 7.91
CA ARG A 100 -5.65 -17.57 6.86
C ARG A 100 -5.31 -17.05 5.46
N ILE A 101 -4.34 -16.14 5.35
CA ILE A 101 -3.90 -15.64 4.05
C ILE A 101 -3.20 -16.77 3.30
N GLU A 102 -3.62 -16.96 2.07
CA GLU A 102 -2.93 -17.82 1.11
C GLU A 102 -1.90 -16.99 0.31
N PRO A 103 -0.84 -17.61 -0.21
CA PRO A 103 0.17 -16.92 -1.01
C PRO A 103 -0.34 -16.61 -2.42
N VAL A 104 -1.32 -15.73 -2.51
CA VAL A 104 -1.89 -15.21 -3.75
C VAL A 104 -0.88 -14.29 -4.42
N CYS A 105 -0.68 -14.43 -5.73
CA CYS A 105 0.18 -13.55 -6.50
C CYS A 105 -0.46 -12.16 -6.65
N PHE A 106 0.30 -11.11 -6.39
CA PHE A 106 -0.13 -9.74 -6.62
C PHE A 106 1.05 -8.80 -6.91
N LEU A 107 0.76 -7.69 -7.58
CA LEU A 107 1.70 -6.58 -7.75
C LEU A 107 1.43 -5.57 -6.62
N ASP A 108 2.40 -5.38 -5.75
CA ASP A 108 2.27 -4.48 -4.61
C ASP A 108 2.48 -3.01 -5.00
N ASP A 109 3.40 -2.74 -5.92
CA ASP A 109 3.77 -1.36 -6.30
C ASP A 109 2.97 -0.84 -7.52
N LEU A 110 1.64 -0.98 -7.49
CA LEU A 110 0.72 -0.30 -8.40
C LEU A 110 0.42 1.13 -7.91
N THR A 111 1.48 1.84 -7.48
CA THR A 111 1.37 3.17 -6.90
C THR A 111 1.25 4.26 -7.98
N ILE A 112 0.98 5.49 -7.53
CA ILE A 112 0.81 6.66 -8.40
C ILE A 112 2.04 7.03 -9.23
N LYS A 113 3.21 6.42 -8.97
CA LYS A 113 4.44 6.59 -9.75
C LYS A 113 4.57 5.60 -10.90
N ASN A 114 3.97 4.42 -10.74
CA ASN A 114 4.10 3.30 -11.68
C ASN A 114 2.86 3.15 -12.58
N VAL A 115 1.81 3.91 -12.34
CA VAL A 115 0.62 4.02 -13.19
C VAL A 115 0.78 5.21 -14.12
N ILE A 116 0.82 4.96 -15.43
CA ILE A 116 0.97 6.00 -16.46
C ILE A 116 -0.39 6.32 -17.06
N VAL A 117 -0.73 7.59 -17.07
CA VAL A 117 -2.01 8.10 -17.58
C VAL A 117 -1.80 9.23 -18.59
N SER A 118 -2.77 9.40 -19.49
CA SER A 118 -2.89 10.56 -20.38
C SER A 118 -4.36 10.94 -20.49
N ASP A 119 -4.66 12.21 -20.29
CA ASP A 119 -6.03 12.75 -20.34
C ASP A 119 -7.02 11.96 -19.46
N GLY A 120 -6.57 11.54 -18.28
CA GLY A 120 -7.36 10.76 -17.33
C GLY A 120 -7.56 9.28 -17.72
N THR A 121 -6.86 8.77 -18.73
CA THR A 121 -6.99 7.40 -19.24
C THR A 121 -5.70 6.61 -18.97
N LEU A 122 -5.82 5.37 -18.47
CA LEU A 122 -4.71 4.47 -18.26
C LEU A 122 -3.99 4.17 -19.58
N GLN A 123 -2.69 4.41 -19.61
CA GLN A 123 -1.82 4.08 -20.76
C GLN A 123 -0.99 2.83 -20.49
N GLY A 124 -0.60 2.60 -19.26
CA GLY A 124 0.16 1.43 -18.87
C GLY A 124 0.59 1.43 -17.41
N ILE A 125 1.19 0.32 -17.01
CA ILE A 125 1.81 0.12 -15.72
C ILE A 125 3.27 -0.21 -15.99
N VAL A 126 4.17 0.38 -15.22
CA VAL A 126 5.63 0.20 -15.37
C VAL A 126 6.25 -0.27 -14.07
N ASP A 127 7.52 -0.71 -14.14
CA ASP A 127 8.34 -1.06 -12.98
C ASP A 127 7.78 -2.23 -12.13
N PHE A 128 7.52 -3.37 -12.79
CA PHE A 128 7.02 -4.59 -12.13
C PHE A 128 7.92 -5.81 -12.39
N ASP A 129 9.19 -5.70 -12.07
CA ASP A 129 10.15 -6.82 -12.19
C ASP A 129 9.92 -7.91 -11.14
N TRP A 130 9.23 -7.56 -10.05
CA TRP A 130 8.93 -8.42 -8.92
C TRP A 130 7.43 -8.54 -8.71
N VAL A 131 7.02 -9.69 -8.16
CA VAL A 131 5.66 -9.93 -7.66
C VAL A 131 5.73 -10.20 -6.17
N CYS A 132 4.61 -10.02 -5.48
CA CYS A 132 4.46 -10.43 -4.10
C CYS A 132 3.47 -11.60 -4.01
N TYR A 133 3.75 -12.54 -3.12
CA TYR A 133 2.81 -13.58 -2.73
C TYR A 133 2.29 -13.30 -1.32
N GLY A 134 0.96 -13.13 -1.18
CA GLY A 134 0.33 -12.80 0.10
C GLY A 134 -1.04 -12.15 -0.04
N ASP A 135 -1.28 -11.07 0.72
CA ASP A 135 -2.56 -10.36 0.75
C ASP A 135 -2.60 -9.20 -0.27
N PRO A 136 -3.42 -9.29 -1.34
CA PRO A 136 -3.51 -8.20 -2.34
C PRO A 136 -4.02 -6.85 -1.79
N LEU A 137 -4.66 -6.80 -0.61
CA LEU A 137 -5.06 -5.54 0.04
C LEU A 137 -3.85 -4.67 0.40
N TYR A 138 -2.66 -5.29 0.51
CA TYR A 138 -1.40 -4.61 0.78
C TYR A 138 -1.04 -3.59 -0.31
N MET A 139 -1.40 -3.85 -1.57
CA MET A 139 -1.23 -2.93 -2.70
C MET A 139 -2.03 -1.64 -2.50
N ILE A 140 -3.30 -1.74 -2.08
CA ILE A 140 -4.14 -0.55 -1.84
C ILE A 140 -3.54 0.29 -0.70
N ALA A 141 -3.02 -0.38 0.33
CA ALA A 141 -2.38 0.28 1.46
C ALA A 141 -1.07 1.00 1.07
N LEU A 142 -0.24 0.38 0.22
CA LEU A 142 0.97 1.03 -0.30
C LEU A 142 0.60 2.25 -1.15
N THR A 143 -0.41 2.12 -2.02
CA THR A 143 -0.92 3.24 -2.83
C THR A 143 -1.44 4.37 -1.93
N GLN A 144 -2.19 4.06 -0.87
CA GLN A 144 -2.65 5.05 0.12
C GLN A 144 -1.47 5.79 0.75
N THR A 145 -0.45 5.07 1.16
CA THR A 145 0.75 5.67 1.77
C THR A 145 1.50 6.56 0.78
N ALA A 146 1.68 6.09 -0.47
CA ALA A 146 2.33 6.86 -1.53
C ALA A 146 1.57 8.15 -1.86
N VAL A 147 0.23 8.06 -1.96
CA VAL A 147 -0.65 9.23 -2.17
C VAL A 147 -0.46 10.26 -1.07
N VAL A 148 -0.57 9.85 0.20
CA VAL A 148 -0.40 10.77 1.34
C VAL A 148 1.01 11.34 1.36
N SER A 149 2.03 10.53 1.09
CA SER A 149 3.44 10.98 1.05
C SER A 149 3.67 12.07 0.00
N ASP A 150 3.24 11.84 -1.23
CA ASP A 150 3.64 12.66 -2.38
C ASP A 150 2.66 13.83 -2.65
N ILE A 151 1.35 13.60 -2.46
CA ILE A 151 0.29 14.56 -2.82
C ILE A 151 -0.42 15.08 -1.56
N GLY A 152 -0.53 14.26 -0.51
CA GLY A 152 -1.34 14.54 0.68
C GLY A 152 -2.80 14.12 0.49
N ASP A 153 -3.69 14.64 1.33
CA ASP A 153 -5.09 14.19 1.39
C ASP A 153 -5.89 14.40 0.09
N ARG A 154 -5.42 15.30 -0.79
CA ARG A 154 -6.08 15.60 -2.07
C ARG A 154 -6.19 14.39 -3.00
N GLY A 155 -5.26 13.46 -2.92
CA GLY A 155 -5.28 12.23 -3.71
C GLY A 155 -6.13 11.10 -3.13
N MET A 156 -6.74 11.28 -1.96
CA MET A 156 -7.49 10.21 -1.27
C MET A 156 -8.75 9.75 -2.01
N ALA A 157 -9.32 10.57 -2.88
CA ALA A 157 -10.44 10.18 -3.73
C ALA A 157 -10.12 8.95 -4.60
N TYR A 158 -8.88 8.86 -5.09
CA TYR A 158 -8.41 7.68 -5.85
C TYR A 158 -8.32 6.43 -4.98
N VAL A 159 -7.80 6.55 -3.75
CA VAL A 159 -7.76 5.43 -2.78
C VAL A 159 -9.16 4.93 -2.44
N GLU A 160 -10.10 5.85 -2.26
CA GLU A 160 -11.51 5.51 -2.05
C GLU A 160 -12.12 4.81 -3.28
N ALA A 161 -11.76 5.23 -4.49
CA ALA A 161 -12.16 4.54 -5.71
C ALA A 161 -11.59 3.11 -5.77
N LEU A 162 -10.31 2.90 -5.44
CA LEU A 162 -9.69 1.57 -5.35
C LEU A 162 -10.44 0.69 -4.34
N CYS A 163 -10.74 1.20 -3.15
CA CYS A 163 -11.49 0.46 -2.13
C CYS A 163 -12.91 0.10 -2.59
N ARG A 164 -13.61 1.02 -3.29
CA ARG A 164 -14.94 0.74 -3.89
C ARG A 164 -14.87 -0.35 -4.94
N GLN A 165 -13.94 -0.24 -5.89
CA GLN A 165 -13.79 -1.19 -6.99
C GLN A 165 -13.30 -2.56 -6.51
N TRP A 166 -12.54 -2.62 -5.42
CA TRP A 166 -12.21 -3.87 -4.73
C TRP A 166 -13.45 -4.51 -4.09
N GLY A 167 -14.41 -3.71 -3.65
CA GLY A 167 -15.53 -4.11 -2.82
C GLY A 167 -15.13 -4.25 -1.34
N ALA A 168 -14.14 -3.49 -0.90
CA ALA A 168 -13.62 -3.56 0.46
C ALA A 168 -14.69 -3.20 1.49
N ASP A 169 -15.00 -4.16 2.36
CA ASP A 169 -15.89 -3.95 3.51
C ASP A 169 -15.22 -3.13 4.62
N ARG A 170 -15.94 -2.91 5.71
CA ARG A 170 -15.46 -2.10 6.84
C ARG A 170 -14.19 -2.70 7.49
N GLU A 171 -14.13 -4.03 7.60
CA GLU A 171 -12.98 -4.71 8.23
C GLU A 171 -11.77 -4.67 7.31
N GLN A 172 -11.95 -4.90 6.02
CA GLN A 172 -10.88 -4.80 5.02
C GLN A 172 -10.34 -3.37 4.90
N ARG A 173 -11.19 -2.35 4.98
CA ARG A 173 -10.76 -0.94 5.02
C ARG A 173 -9.93 -0.63 6.28
N ALA A 174 -10.32 -1.17 7.42
CA ALA A 174 -9.55 -1.03 8.64
C ALA A 174 -8.19 -1.79 8.58
N LEU A 175 -8.14 -2.91 7.88
CA LEU A 175 -6.91 -3.64 7.60
C LEU A 175 -6.00 -2.87 6.62
N ILE A 176 -6.56 -2.28 5.56
CA ILE A 176 -5.83 -1.39 4.64
C ILE A 176 -5.21 -0.22 5.43
N ASP A 177 -5.96 0.40 6.35
CA ASP A 177 -5.44 1.45 7.23
C ASP A 177 -4.26 0.95 8.09
N PHE A 178 -4.35 -0.28 8.63
CA PHE A 178 -3.25 -0.88 9.38
C PHE A 178 -2.03 -1.13 8.50
N TYR A 179 -2.19 -1.73 7.32
CA TYR A 179 -1.10 -1.95 6.37
C TYR A 179 -0.46 -0.62 5.93
N SER A 180 -1.26 0.43 5.76
CA SER A 180 -0.74 1.76 5.42
C SER A 180 0.14 2.33 6.53
N VAL A 181 -0.17 2.05 7.80
CA VAL A 181 0.71 2.41 8.92
C VAL A 181 2.04 1.65 8.84
N VAL A 182 2.01 0.35 8.52
CA VAL A 182 3.22 -0.45 8.33
C VAL A 182 4.11 0.13 7.21
N HIS A 183 3.53 0.45 6.05
CA HIS A 183 4.25 1.11 4.97
C HIS A 183 4.79 2.49 5.36
N ALA A 184 4.02 3.28 6.09
CA ALA A 184 4.42 4.62 6.50
C ALA A 184 5.67 4.61 7.39
N LEU A 185 5.94 3.54 8.16
CA LEU A 185 7.19 3.38 8.91
C LEU A 185 8.41 3.38 7.98
N ALA A 186 8.34 2.67 6.86
CA ALA A 186 9.39 2.65 5.85
C ALA A 186 9.56 4.01 5.16
N PHE A 187 8.44 4.67 4.82
CA PHE A 187 8.42 6.00 4.20
C PHE A 187 9.05 7.08 5.10
N ILE A 188 8.87 7.01 6.43
CA ILE A 188 9.57 7.91 7.37
C ILE A 188 11.09 7.76 7.20
N GLY A 189 11.60 6.53 7.18
CA GLY A 189 13.02 6.26 7.00
C GLY A 189 13.55 6.72 5.63
N TYR A 190 12.75 6.53 4.57
CA TYR A 190 13.06 7.05 3.25
C TYR A 190 13.18 8.58 3.26
N HIS A 191 12.17 9.31 3.74
CA HIS A 191 12.20 10.77 3.79
C HIS A 191 13.27 11.35 4.71
N GLN A 192 13.64 10.60 5.74
CA GLN A 192 14.77 10.99 6.61
C GLN A 192 16.09 10.93 5.84
N ARG A 193 16.33 9.89 5.03
CA ARG A 193 17.53 9.80 4.17
C ARG A 193 17.55 10.88 3.10
N GLU A 194 16.40 11.18 2.50
CA GLU A 194 16.22 12.24 1.49
C GLU A 194 16.20 13.66 2.10
N GLN A 195 16.34 13.79 3.41
CA GLN A 195 16.27 15.08 4.15
C GLN A 195 14.97 15.86 3.88
N ASN A 196 13.89 15.15 3.59
CA ASN A 196 12.56 15.72 3.35
C ASN A 196 11.73 15.74 4.63
N GLU A 197 11.97 16.72 5.48
CA GLU A 197 11.32 16.84 6.79
C GLU A 197 9.80 17.05 6.66
N VAL A 198 9.34 17.75 5.62
CA VAL A 198 7.92 18.00 5.39
C VAL A 198 7.15 16.69 5.16
N CYS A 199 7.64 15.86 4.24
CA CYS A 199 7.00 14.55 3.97
C CYS A 199 7.16 13.60 5.16
N LYS A 200 8.29 13.60 5.84
CA LYS A 200 8.51 12.84 7.07
C LYS A 200 7.46 13.18 8.14
N GLN A 201 7.26 14.47 8.44
CA GLN A 201 6.25 14.89 9.42
C GLN A 201 4.83 14.54 8.99
N ARG A 202 4.54 14.64 7.70
CA ARG A 202 3.25 14.18 7.14
C ARG A 202 3.01 12.70 7.42
N MET A 203 4.01 11.84 7.23
CA MET A 203 3.91 10.41 7.54
C MET A 203 3.71 10.14 9.04
N VAL A 204 4.41 10.87 9.90
CA VAL A 204 4.23 10.76 11.36
C VAL A 204 2.80 11.15 11.76
N SER A 205 2.27 12.24 11.21
CA SER A 205 0.88 12.66 11.44
C SER A 205 -0.11 11.61 10.96
N PHE A 206 0.09 11.11 9.74
CA PHE A 206 -0.75 10.05 9.15
C PHE A 206 -0.81 8.80 10.05
N ILE A 207 0.34 8.33 10.56
CA ILE A 207 0.37 7.19 11.49
C ILE A 207 -0.46 7.47 12.74
N LYS A 208 -0.29 8.64 13.36
CA LYS A 208 -1.03 9.02 14.58
C LYS A 208 -2.55 9.02 14.34
N ASP A 209 -2.98 9.57 13.22
CA ASP A 209 -4.40 9.66 12.87
C ASP A 209 -5.00 8.27 12.62
N LYS A 210 -4.30 7.40 11.87
CA LYS A 210 -4.77 6.03 11.61
C LYS A 210 -4.81 5.17 12.87
N ILE A 211 -3.81 5.26 13.74
CA ILE A 211 -3.79 4.55 15.02
C ILE A 211 -4.95 5.01 15.91
N LYS A 212 -5.19 6.32 16.02
CA LYS A 212 -6.32 6.86 16.79
C LYS A 212 -7.67 6.38 16.25
N GLN A 213 -7.84 6.36 14.92
CA GLN A 213 -9.06 5.81 14.29
C GLN A 213 -9.22 4.32 14.57
N GLY A 214 -8.13 3.54 14.49
CA GLY A 214 -8.12 2.11 14.81
C GLY A 214 -8.51 1.82 16.25
N ALA A 215 -8.04 2.60 17.21
CA ALA A 215 -8.39 2.47 18.63
C ALA A 215 -9.88 2.78 18.90
N ASN A 216 -10.44 3.80 18.24
CA ASN A 216 -11.85 4.19 18.41
C ASN A 216 -12.84 3.19 17.78
N ARG A 217 -12.41 2.36 16.84
CA ARG A 217 -13.24 1.28 16.25
C ARG A 217 -13.38 0.08 17.19
N THR A 218 -12.71 0.10 18.33
CA THR A 218 -12.70 -0.96 19.35
C THR A 218 -13.53 -0.66 20.59
N ALA A 219 -13.97 0.58 20.76
CA ALA A 219 -14.87 1.01 21.83
C ALA A 219 -16.34 0.95 21.36
#